data_6fceb18ee90dfc8126a7af9895ec09f9
#
_entry.id   6fceb18ee90dfc8126a7af9895ec09f9
#
_cell.length_a   1.000
_cell.length_b   1.000
_cell.length_c   1.000
_cell.angle_alpha   90.00
_cell.angle_beta   90.00
_cell.angle_gamma   90.00
#
_symmetry.space_group_name_H-M   'P 1'
#
loop_
_entity.id
_entity.type
_entity.pdbx_description
1 polymer ?
#
loop_
_entity_poly.entity_id
_entity_poly.type
_entity_poly.pdbx_seq_one_letter_code
_entity_poly.pdbx_strand_id
1 'polypeptide(L)'
;MGKASRDKRDIYYRKAKEEGWRARSAFKLLQIDEAFNIFQGVKRVVDSHCPSSHDSDFLCLASLSTYRQLYLPAKSSAESKEGDVPLIVAIDLQPMSPIEGVIQVQGDITNARTAQLVIRHFDGSKADLVVCDGAPDVTGLHDMDEFVQSQLILAGLTIVTHVLREGGKFIAKIFRGKDTSLLYSQLKLFFPTVTFAKPKSSRNSSI
;
A
#
# COMPACT_ATOMS: atom_id res chain seq x y z
N MET A 1 -31.91 -14.48 19.40
CA MET A 1 -30.45 -14.44 19.32
C MET A 1 -30.04 -13.81 17.99
N GLY A 2 -29.54 -12.58 17.99
CA GLY A 2 -29.09 -11.88 16.78
C GLY A 2 -27.85 -12.57 16.19
N LYS A 3 -27.87 -12.88 14.90
CA LYS A 3 -26.69 -13.40 14.17
C LYS A 3 -25.56 -12.36 14.30
N ALA A 4 -24.44 -12.72 14.91
CA ALA A 4 -23.25 -11.87 14.94
C ALA A 4 -22.87 -11.44 13.52
N SER A 5 -22.55 -10.16 13.32
CA SER A 5 -22.17 -9.64 12.00
C SER A 5 -21.00 -10.46 11.43
N ARG A 6 -20.93 -10.55 10.10
CA ARG A 6 -19.90 -11.33 9.38
C ARG A 6 -18.47 -10.94 9.84
N ASP A 7 -18.27 -9.67 10.15
CA ASP A 7 -16.98 -9.16 10.61
C ASP A 7 -16.60 -9.60 12.03
N LYS A 8 -17.55 -9.71 12.95
CA LYS A 8 -17.31 -10.22 14.32
C LYS A 8 -16.85 -11.68 14.37
N ARG A 9 -17.12 -12.46 13.32
CA ARG A 9 -16.69 -13.87 13.18
C ARG A 9 -15.33 -14.00 12.49
N ASP A 10 -14.81 -12.92 11.92
CA ASP A 10 -13.53 -12.90 11.22
C ASP A 10 -12.36 -12.83 12.24
N ILE A 11 -11.51 -13.85 12.21
CA ILE A 11 -10.35 -13.97 13.11
C ILE A 11 -9.41 -12.77 12.98
N TYR A 12 -9.12 -12.34 11.74
CA TYR A 12 -8.22 -11.21 11.49
C TYR A 12 -8.83 -9.86 11.91
N TYR A 13 -10.16 -9.73 11.84
CA TYR A 13 -10.83 -8.55 12.37
C TYR A 13 -10.67 -8.44 13.89
N ARG A 14 -10.85 -9.55 14.62
CA ARG A 14 -10.65 -9.58 16.09
C ARG A 14 -9.20 -9.32 16.45
N LYS A 15 -8.28 -10.03 15.78
CA LYS A 15 -6.84 -9.86 16.00
C LYS A 15 -6.39 -8.43 15.72
N ALA A 16 -6.92 -7.78 14.69
CA ALA A 16 -6.64 -6.37 14.43
C ALA A 16 -7.07 -5.47 15.59
N LYS A 17 -8.24 -5.71 16.16
CA LYS A 17 -8.72 -4.98 17.35
C LYS A 17 -7.85 -5.20 18.59
N GLU A 18 -7.45 -6.44 18.84
CA GLU A 18 -6.59 -6.84 19.97
C GLU A 18 -5.20 -6.23 19.87
N GLU A 19 -4.61 -6.22 18.67
CA GLU A 19 -3.26 -5.68 18.41
C GLU A 19 -3.27 -4.16 18.15
N GLY A 20 -4.43 -3.50 18.21
CA GLY A 20 -4.56 -2.06 17.96
C GLY A 20 -4.36 -1.67 16.50
N TRP A 21 -4.55 -2.60 15.56
CA TRP A 21 -4.64 -2.29 14.15
C TRP A 21 -6.02 -1.72 13.80
N ARG A 22 -6.03 -0.71 12.94
CA ARG A 22 -7.28 -0.08 12.54
C ARG A 22 -8.19 -1.02 11.74
N ALA A 23 -7.60 -1.86 10.87
CA ALA A 23 -8.33 -2.84 10.09
C ALA A 23 -7.51 -4.10 9.80
N ARG A 24 -8.23 -5.17 9.43
CA ARG A 24 -7.66 -6.48 9.09
C ARG A 24 -6.71 -6.46 7.88
N SER A 25 -6.85 -5.49 7.00
CA SER A 25 -6.01 -5.36 5.80
C SER A 25 -4.53 -5.13 6.14
N ALA A 26 -4.21 -4.58 7.31
CA ALA A 26 -2.84 -4.46 7.80
C ALA A 26 -2.08 -5.80 7.76
N PHE A 27 -2.76 -6.90 8.08
CA PHE A 27 -2.14 -8.24 8.05
C PHE A 27 -1.76 -8.71 6.65
N LYS A 28 -2.33 -8.15 5.58
CA LYS A 28 -1.93 -8.53 4.21
C LYS A 28 -0.49 -8.12 3.93
N LEU A 29 -0.16 -6.86 4.24
CA LEU A 29 1.19 -6.35 4.01
C LEU A 29 2.22 -7.03 4.93
N LEU A 30 1.86 -7.30 6.19
CA LEU A 30 2.71 -8.05 7.11
C LEU A 30 3.02 -9.46 6.60
N GLN A 31 2.02 -10.19 6.09
CA GLN A 31 2.21 -11.52 5.54
C GLN A 31 2.99 -11.53 4.22
N ILE A 32 2.89 -10.46 3.43
CA ILE A 32 3.75 -10.27 2.26
C ILE A 32 5.19 -10.02 2.71
N ASP A 33 5.41 -9.22 3.76
CA ASP A 33 6.75 -9.02 4.31
C ASP A 33 7.37 -10.30 4.86
N GLU A 34 6.61 -11.09 5.63
CA GLU A 34 7.04 -12.41 6.12
C GLU A 34 7.49 -13.35 4.99
N ALA A 35 6.83 -13.28 3.82
CA ALA A 35 7.11 -14.17 2.70
C ALA A 35 8.24 -13.66 1.77
N PHE A 36 8.39 -12.34 1.64
CA PHE A 36 9.23 -11.73 0.60
C PHE A 36 10.25 -10.71 1.14
N ASN A 37 10.29 -10.46 2.45
CA ASN A 37 11.19 -9.50 3.11
C ASN A 37 11.14 -8.13 2.39
N ILE A 38 9.93 -7.60 2.20
CA ILE A 38 9.74 -6.38 1.41
C ILE A 38 10.34 -5.15 2.09
N PHE A 39 10.38 -5.11 3.42
CA PHE A 39 10.90 -3.99 4.20
C PHE A 39 12.40 -4.06 4.47
N GLN A 40 13.07 -5.16 4.12
CA GLN A 40 14.50 -5.30 4.38
C GLN A 40 15.33 -4.26 3.61
N GLY A 41 16.10 -3.46 4.35
CA GLY A 41 16.99 -2.43 3.80
C GLY A 41 16.28 -1.20 3.21
N VAL A 42 14.99 -1.04 3.49
CA VAL A 42 14.16 0.06 2.99
C VAL A 42 14.31 1.28 3.88
N LYS A 43 14.66 2.43 3.29
CA LYS A 43 14.78 3.73 3.97
C LYS A 43 13.78 4.76 3.45
N ARG A 44 13.31 4.65 2.22
CA ARG A 44 12.36 5.58 1.59
C ARG A 44 11.18 4.82 1.02
N VAL A 45 10.00 5.14 1.52
CA VAL A 45 8.75 4.47 1.12
C VAL A 45 7.77 5.49 0.56
N VAL A 46 7.17 5.15 -0.55
CA VAL A 46 5.96 5.82 -1.05
C VAL A 46 4.78 4.89 -0.84
N ASP A 47 3.77 5.37 -0.17
CA ASP A 47 2.50 4.70 -0.03
C ASP A 47 1.44 5.48 -0.80
N SER A 48 0.98 4.91 -1.89
CA SER A 48 -0.02 5.53 -2.73
C SER A 48 -1.39 4.89 -2.49
N HIS A 49 -2.32 5.71 -2.04
CA HIS A 49 -3.71 5.35 -1.90
C HIS A 49 -4.54 6.09 -2.95
N CYS A 50 -5.51 5.41 -3.52
CA CYS A 50 -6.52 6.05 -4.35
C CYS A 50 -7.85 5.83 -3.64
N PRO A 51 -8.53 6.88 -3.20
CA PRO A 51 -9.76 6.72 -2.44
C PRO A 51 -10.86 6.21 -3.34
N SER A 52 -11.54 5.23 -2.85
CA SER A 52 -12.71 4.65 -3.46
C SER A 52 -13.91 4.63 -2.52
N SER A 53 -14.08 5.54 -1.60
CA SER A 53 -15.35 5.63 -0.89
C SER A 53 -15.48 6.85 0.01
N HIS A 54 -16.72 7.28 0.23
CA HIS A 54 -17.15 8.35 1.14
C HIS A 54 -16.80 8.14 2.62
N ASP A 55 -16.15 7.05 2.98
CA ASP A 55 -15.68 6.81 4.34
C ASP A 55 -14.34 7.51 4.56
N SER A 56 -14.42 8.80 4.90
CA SER A 56 -13.32 9.67 5.33
C SER A 56 -12.48 9.14 6.51
N ASP A 57 -12.83 7.97 7.04
CA ASP A 57 -12.15 7.30 8.14
C ASP A 57 -11.10 6.27 7.71
N PHE A 58 -10.92 6.03 6.41
CA PHE A 58 -9.87 5.13 5.92
C PHE A 58 -8.52 5.86 5.86
N LEU A 59 -7.82 5.88 6.99
CA LEU A 59 -6.37 6.06 6.95
C LEU A 59 -5.77 5.02 6.02
N CYS A 60 -4.82 5.43 5.21
CA CYS A 60 -4.01 4.50 4.44
C CYS A 60 -3.46 3.39 5.34
N LEU A 61 -4.06 2.21 5.24
CA LEU A 61 -3.74 1.08 6.13
C LEU A 61 -2.34 0.54 5.85
N ALA A 62 -1.87 0.71 4.61
CA ALA A 62 -0.53 0.38 4.22
C ALA A 62 0.47 1.33 4.90
N SER A 63 0.20 2.65 4.93
CA SER A 63 1.03 3.63 5.66
C SER A 63 1.15 3.30 7.13
N LEU A 64 0.05 2.91 7.78
CA LEU A 64 0.08 2.55 9.19
C LEU A 64 0.88 1.25 9.43
N SER A 65 0.77 0.27 8.53
CA SER A 65 1.57 -0.96 8.59
C SER A 65 3.05 -0.67 8.37
N THR A 66 3.37 0.14 7.38
CA THR A 66 4.72 0.60 7.07
C THR A 66 5.32 1.40 8.23
N TYR A 67 4.53 2.31 8.81
CA TYR A 67 4.93 3.08 9.99
C TYR A 67 5.29 2.17 11.16
N ARG A 68 4.45 1.19 11.48
CA ARG A 68 4.71 0.27 12.60
C ARG A 68 5.89 -0.67 12.36
N GLN A 69 6.10 -1.11 11.11
CA GLN A 69 7.17 -2.05 10.78
C GLN A 69 8.54 -1.37 10.60
N LEU A 70 8.57 -0.18 10.07
CA LEU A 70 9.82 0.52 9.75
C LEU A 70 10.12 1.65 10.72
N TYR A 71 9.17 2.55 10.94
CA TYR A 71 9.42 3.78 11.67
C TYR A 71 9.56 3.57 13.18
N LEU A 72 8.61 2.85 13.80
CA LEU A 72 8.63 2.65 15.25
C LEU A 72 9.88 1.88 15.73
N PRO A 73 10.29 0.76 15.11
CA PRO A 73 11.50 0.07 15.50
C PRO A 73 12.75 0.92 15.33
N ALA A 74 12.85 1.67 14.22
CA ALA A 74 13.98 2.55 13.98
C ALA A 74 14.06 3.69 15.00
N LYS A 75 12.92 4.30 15.35
CA LYS A 75 12.85 5.38 16.36
C LYS A 75 13.16 4.90 17.77
N SER A 76 12.81 3.66 18.11
CA SER A 76 12.99 3.09 19.45
C SER A 76 14.39 2.52 19.69
N SER A 77 15.21 2.34 18.65
CA SER A 77 16.56 1.84 18.81
C SER A 77 17.48 2.92 19.41
N ALA A 78 18.15 2.61 20.52
CA ALA A 78 19.04 3.52 21.23
C ALA A 78 20.28 3.96 20.41
N GLU A 79 20.53 3.30 19.28
CA GLU A 79 21.68 3.55 18.39
C GLU A 79 21.30 4.35 17.12
N SER A 80 20.01 4.71 16.95
CA SER A 80 19.58 5.42 15.75
C SER A 80 20.12 6.84 15.73
N LYS A 81 20.97 7.12 14.74
CA LYS A 81 21.38 8.49 14.41
C LYS A 81 20.23 9.19 13.68
N GLU A 82 20.16 10.51 13.85
CA GLU A 82 19.29 11.34 13.04
C GLU A 82 19.64 11.10 11.56
N GLY A 83 18.70 10.56 10.77
CA GLY A 83 18.92 10.10 9.39
C GLY A 83 18.80 8.58 9.14
N ASP A 84 18.76 7.76 10.21
CA ASP A 84 18.51 6.31 10.08
C ASP A 84 17.00 5.96 10.12
N VAL A 85 16.16 6.91 10.51
CA VAL A 85 14.72 6.72 10.54
C VAL A 85 14.17 6.71 9.10
N PRO A 86 13.43 5.67 8.72
CA PRO A 86 12.84 5.59 7.39
C PRO A 86 11.91 6.76 7.10
N LEU A 87 12.01 7.31 5.89
CA LEU A 87 11.16 8.40 5.42
C LEU A 87 9.97 7.81 4.66
N ILE A 88 8.76 8.08 5.13
CA ILE A 88 7.51 7.58 4.56
C ILE A 88 6.72 8.75 4.00
N VAL A 89 6.40 8.70 2.72
CA VAL A 89 5.52 9.66 2.04
C VAL A 89 4.24 8.95 1.63
N ALA A 90 3.11 9.38 2.20
CA ALA A 90 1.79 8.88 1.85
C ALA A 90 1.10 9.85 0.87
N ILE A 91 0.50 9.32 -0.17
CA ILE A 91 -0.22 10.08 -1.19
C ILE A 91 -1.67 9.64 -1.22
N ASP A 92 -2.58 10.58 -1.13
CA ASP A 92 -4.01 10.33 -1.26
C ASP A 92 -4.70 11.51 -1.97
N LEU A 93 -5.76 11.27 -2.71
CA LEU A 93 -6.62 12.33 -3.27
C LEU A 93 -7.38 13.07 -2.17
N GLN A 94 -7.74 12.38 -1.10
CA GLN A 94 -8.47 12.92 0.04
C GLN A 94 -7.51 13.34 1.17
N PRO A 95 -7.91 14.31 2.00
CA PRO A 95 -7.17 14.65 3.20
C PRO A 95 -7.06 13.44 4.15
N MET A 96 -5.86 13.12 4.57
CA MET A 96 -5.58 12.03 5.52
C MET A 96 -5.48 12.56 6.96
N SER A 97 -5.90 11.75 7.93
CA SER A 97 -5.61 12.03 9.34
C SER A 97 -4.10 11.92 9.59
N PRO A 98 -3.50 12.84 10.37
CA PRO A 98 -2.07 12.84 10.63
C PRO A 98 -1.56 11.54 11.25
N ILE A 99 -0.42 11.04 10.73
CA ILE A 99 0.33 9.92 11.30
C ILE A 99 1.72 10.43 11.61
N GLU A 100 2.18 10.24 12.84
CA GLU A 100 3.52 10.66 13.25
C GLU A 100 4.59 10.00 12.36
N GLY A 101 5.57 10.78 11.88
CA GLY A 101 6.65 10.27 11.04
C GLY A 101 6.27 9.93 9.61
N VAL A 102 5.04 10.25 9.18
CA VAL A 102 4.58 10.09 7.80
C VAL A 102 4.32 11.46 7.20
N ILE A 103 4.99 11.77 6.10
CA ILE A 103 4.72 12.96 5.29
C ILE A 103 3.49 12.67 4.43
N GLN A 104 2.47 13.50 4.54
CA GLN A 104 1.22 13.34 3.81
C GLN A 104 1.14 14.34 2.66
N VAL A 105 0.94 13.83 1.46
CA VAL A 105 0.77 14.59 0.24
C VAL A 105 -0.62 14.36 -0.31
N GLN A 106 -1.44 15.43 -0.34
CA GLN A 106 -2.70 15.37 -1.06
C GLN A 106 -2.43 15.57 -2.55
N GLY A 107 -2.76 14.57 -3.36
CA GLY A 107 -2.49 14.62 -4.80
C GLY A 107 -2.92 13.38 -5.56
N ASP A 108 -3.04 13.55 -6.85
CA ASP A 108 -3.35 12.48 -7.79
C ASP A 108 -2.07 11.75 -8.19
N ILE A 109 -2.04 10.42 -8.03
CA ILE A 109 -0.90 9.56 -8.41
C ILE A 109 -0.64 9.53 -9.93
N THR A 110 -1.61 9.93 -10.73
CA THR A 110 -1.45 10.04 -12.20
C THR A 110 -0.73 11.33 -12.61
N ASN A 111 -0.61 12.30 -11.69
CA ASN A 111 -0.07 13.61 -11.99
C ASN A 111 1.44 13.68 -11.75
N ALA A 112 2.20 14.06 -12.77
CA ALA A 112 3.66 14.23 -12.68
C ALA A 112 4.10 15.22 -11.59
N ARG A 113 3.28 16.22 -11.25
CA ARG A 113 3.56 17.15 -10.15
C ARG A 113 3.60 16.42 -8.80
N THR A 114 2.73 15.44 -8.59
CA THR A 114 2.73 14.62 -7.38
C THR A 114 4.03 13.82 -7.27
N ALA A 115 4.49 13.21 -8.36
CA ALA A 115 5.78 12.52 -8.39
C ALA A 115 6.95 13.46 -8.05
N GLN A 116 6.95 14.69 -8.58
CA GLN A 116 7.96 15.69 -8.26
C GLN A 116 7.95 16.10 -6.78
N LEU A 117 6.77 16.23 -6.17
CA LEU A 117 6.64 16.52 -4.74
C LEU A 117 7.25 15.39 -3.89
N VAL A 118 6.95 14.14 -4.22
CA VAL A 118 7.53 12.98 -3.53
C VAL A 118 9.06 13.00 -3.60
N ILE A 119 9.62 13.21 -4.80
CA ILE A 119 11.08 13.25 -4.99
C ILE A 119 11.72 14.40 -4.18
N ARG A 120 11.04 15.55 -4.07
CA ARG A 120 11.52 16.66 -3.22
C ARG A 120 11.57 16.27 -1.74
N HIS A 121 10.59 15.54 -1.24
CA HIS A 121 10.60 15.03 0.14
C HIS A 121 11.73 14.02 0.41
N PHE A 122 12.29 13.42 -0.64
CA PHE A 122 13.44 12.52 -0.56
C PHE A 122 14.77 13.20 -0.93
N ASP A 123 14.83 14.54 -0.89
CA ASP A 123 16.02 15.33 -1.23
C ASP A 123 16.63 14.95 -2.60
N GLY A 124 15.76 14.75 -3.58
CA GLY A 124 16.15 14.32 -4.93
C GLY A 124 16.49 12.84 -5.07
N SER A 125 16.45 12.07 -3.99
CA SER A 125 16.68 10.63 -4.01
C SER A 125 15.41 9.89 -4.49
N LYS A 126 15.57 8.61 -4.81
CA LYS A 126 14.47 7.74 -5.22
C LYS A 126 13.99 6.85 -4.06
N ALA A 127 12.75 6.39 -4.14
CA ALA A 127 12.15 5.45 -3.19
C ALA A 127 12.76 4.05 -3.31
N ASP A 128 12.86 3.34 -2.20
CA ASP A 128 13.25 1.93 -2.15
C ASP A 128 12.05 1.01 -2.34
N LEU A 129 10.88 1.45 -1.86
CA LEU A 129 9.63 0.71 -1.90
C LEU A 129 8.48 1.65 -2.26
N VAL A 130 7.62 1.19 -3.16
CA VAL A 130 6.32 1.82 -3.44
C VAL A 130 5.23 0.80 -3.16
N VAL A 131 4.25 1.18 -2.33
CA VAL A 131 3.06 0.37 -2.02
C VAL A 131 1.84 1.06 -2.60
N CYS A 132 1.01 0.31 -3.32
CA CYS A 132 -0.24 0.78 -3.90
C CYS A 132 -1.39 -0.12 -3.43
N ASP A 133 -2.11 0.30 -2.39
CA ASP A 133 -3.29 -0.40 -1.85
C ASP A 133 -4.60 0.23 -2.33
N GLY A 134 -4.54 1.06 -3.37
CA GLY A 134 -5.73 1.67 -3.97
C GLY A 134 -6.77 0.63 -4.39
N ALA A 135 -8.04 0.94 -4.17
CA ALA A 135 -9.17 0.13 -4.63
C ALA A 135 -10.26 1.04 -5.19
N PRO A 136 -10.97 0.63 -6.24
CA PRO A 136 -12.15 1.36 -6.70
C PRO A 136 -13.29 1.23 -5.70
N ASP A 137 -14.28 2.10 -5.82
CA ASP A 137 -15.59 1.87 -5.21
C ASP A 137 -16.16 0.57 -5.76
N VAL A 138 -16.45 -0.36 -4.86
CA VAL A 138 -16.99 -1.66 -5.27
C VAL A 138 -18.44 -1.47 -5.69
N THR A 139 -18.67 -1.51 -7.00
CA THR A 139 -20.03 -1.35 -7.58
C THR A 139 -20.86 -2.63 -7.46
N GLY A 140 -20.22 -3.76 -7.21
CA GLY A 140 -20.82 -5.09 -7.25
C GLY A 140 -20.85 -5.68 -8.67
N LEU A 141 -20.42 -4.94 -9.68
CA LEU A 141 -20.21 -5.41 -11.04
C LEU A 141 -18.76 -5.87 -11.18
N HIS A 142 -18.53 -7.14 -11.01
CA HIS A 142 -17.18 -7.73 -10.87
C HIS A 142 -16.23 -7.33 -12.01
N ASP A 143 -16.69 -7.40 -13.24
CA ASP A 143 -15.84 -7.09 -14.41
C ASP A 143 -15.45 -5.60 -14.46
N MET A 144 -16.35 -4.70 -14.01
CA MET A 144 -16.07 -3.27 -13.94
C MET A 144 -15.08 -2.96 -12.80
N ASP A 145 -15.32 -3.54 -11.62
CA ASP A 145 -14.45 -3.37 -10.45
C ASP A 145 -13.02 -3.86 -10.75
N GLU A 146 -12.89 -4.98 -11.49
CA GLU A 146 -11.61 -5.52 -11.96
C GLU A 146 -10.91 -4.57 -12.94
N PHE A 147 -11.65 -4.06 -13.94
CA PHE A 147 -11.12 -3.12 -14.92
C PHE A 147 -10.59 -1.86 -14.24
N VAL A 148 -11.39 -1.22 -13.38
CA VAL A 148 -10.97 -0.01 -12.67
C VAL A 148 -9.77 -0.27 -11.78
N GLN A 149 -9.72 -1.42 -11.09
CA GLN A 149 -8.56 -1.79 -10.29
C GLN A 149 -7.28 -1.92 -11.13
N SER A 150 -7.36 -2.52 -12.31
CA SER A 150 -6.20 -2.62 -13.21
C SER A 150 -5.72 -1.25 -13.69
N GLN A 151 -6.63 -0.31 -13.97
CA GLN A 151 -6.28 1.08 -14.31
C GLN A 151 -5.57 1.79 -13.16
N LEU A 152 -6.01 1.58 -11.91
CA LEU A 152 -5.35 2.14 -10.73
C LEU A 152 -3.92 1.59 -10.56
N ILE A 153 -3.68 0.32 -10.87
CA ILE A 153 -2.33 -0.25 -10.82
C ILE A 153 -1.44 0.36 -11.90
N LEU A 154 -1.96 0.58 -13.11
CA LEU A 154 -1.22 1.24 -14.18
C LEU A 154 -0.94 2.71 -13.85
N ALA A 155 -1.87 3.41 -13.20
CA ALA A 155 -1.64 4.75 -12.67
C ALA A 155 -0.52 4.74 -11.60
N GLY A 156 -0.58 3.78 -10.65
CA GLY A 156 0.49 3.55 -9.68
C GLY A 156 1.83 3.24 -10.36
N LEU A 157 1.83 2.44 -11.43
CA LEU A 157 3.03 2.16 -12.21
C LEU A 157 3.61 3.43 -12.84
N THR A 158 2.77 4.36 -13.28
CA THR A 158 3.24 5.64 -13.82
C THR A 158 4.05 6.42 -12.78
N ILE A 159 3.56 6.54 -11.53
CA ILE A 159 4.33 7.22 -10.49
C ILE A 159 5.60 6.44 -10.12
N VAL A 160 5.52 5.10 -10.10
CA VAL A 160 6.64 4.20 -9.83
C VAL A 160 7.80 4.47 -10.79
N THR A 161 7.54 4.63 -12.08
CA THR A 161 8.60 4.90 -13.07
C THR A 161 9.36 6.21 -12.80
N HIS A 162 8.74 7.15 -12.09
CA HIS A 162 9.35 8.42 -11.74
C HIS A 162 10.06 8.38 -10.38
N VAL A 163 9.48 7.70 -9.38
CA VAL A 163 9.93 7.79 -7.99
C VAL A 163 10.73 6.59 -7.50
N LEU A 164 10.54 5.39 -8.07
CA LEU A 164 11.23 4.18 -7.62
C LEU A 164 12.66 4.13 -8.16
N ARG A 165 13.62 3.74 -7.30
CA ARG A 165 14.99 3.51 -7.75
C ARG A 165 15.12 2.19 -8.52
N GLU A 166 16.19 2.04 -9.27
CA GLU A 166 16.57 0.76 -9.85
C GLU A 166 16.79 -0.28 -8.73
N GLY A 167 16.29 -1.50 -8.95
CA GLY A 167 16.28 -2.56 -7.93
C GLY A 167 15.32 -2.33 -6.76
N GLY A 168 14.51 -1.27 -6.79
CA GLY A 168 13.46 -1.02 -5.80
C GLY A 168 12.28 -1.99 -5.97
N LYS A 169 11.40 -2.02 -4.97
CA LYS A 169 10.25 -2.95 -4.91
C LYS A 169 8.95 -2.19 -5.13
N PHE A 170 8.04 -2.78 -5.92
CA PHE A 170 6.68 -2.28 -6.12
C PHE A 170 5.67 -3.33 -5.66
N ILE A 171 4.78 -2.95 -4.77
CA ILE A 171 3.72 -3.80 -4.24
C ILE A 171 2.38 -3.17 -4.63
N ALA A 172 1.53 -3.91 -5.30
CA ALA A 172 0.20 -3.43 -5.65
C ALA A 172 -0.88 -4.46 -5.30
N LYS A 173 -2.02 -3.96 -4.81
CA LYS A 173 -3.21 -4.78 -4.61
C LYS A 173 -3.93 -4.94 -5.93
N ILE A 174 -4.36 -6.18 -6.23
CA ILE A 174 -5.12 -6.51 -7.42
C ILE A 174 -6.40 -7.26 -7.05
N PHE A 175 -7.47 -7.01 -7.78
CA PHE A 175 -8.60 -7.94 -7.89
C PHE A 175 -8.27 -8.96 -8.97
N ARG A 176 -8.33 -10.23 -8.61
CA ARG A 176 -7.99 -11.30 -9.54
C ARG A 176 -9.12 -11.52 -10.53
N GLY A 177 -8.81 -11.48 -11.82
CA GLY A 177 -9.78 -11.66 -12.88
C GLY A 177 -9.16 -12.06 -14.21
N LYS A 178 -9.91 -11.87 -15.28
CA LYS A 178 -9.57 -12.34 -16.64
C LYS A 178 -8.30 -11.67 -17.21
N ASP A 179 -8.12 -10.37 -16.89
CA ASP A 179 -7.03 -9.55 -17.45
C ASP A 179 -5.74 -9.57 -16.62
N THR A 180 -5.68 -10.42 -15.59
CA THR A 180 -4.49 -10.57 -14.74
C THR A 180 -3.23 -10.93 -15.56
N SER A 181 -3.36 -11.73 -16.61
CA SER A 181 -2.25 -12.11 -17.48
C SER A 181 -1.72 -10.94 -18.31
N LEU A 182 -2.60 -10.04 -18.75
CA LEU A 182 -2.21 -8.83 -19.47
C LEU A 182 -1.42 -7.88 -18.55
N LEU A 183 -1.96 -7.63 -17.35
CA LEU A 183 -1.27 -6.80 -16.35
C LEU A 183 0.10 -7.40 -15.97
N TYR A 184 0.19 -8.73 -15.81
CA TYR A 184 1.48 -9.40 -15.58
C TYR A 184 2.48 -9.09 -16.68
N SER A 185 2.07 -9.22 -17.95
CA SER A 185 2.93 -8.96 -19.11
C SER A 185 3.39 -7.50 -19.17
N GLN A 186 2.50 -6.56 -18.84
CA GLN A 186 2.83 -5.13 -18.75
C GLN A 186 3.84 -4.84 -17.64
N LEU A 187 3.65 -5.41 -16.44
CA LEU A 187 4.60 -5.26 -15.33
C LEU A 187 5.96 -5.87 -15.63
N LYS A 188 6.01 -6.98 -16.39
CA LYS A 188 7.27 -7.63 -16.81
C LYS A 188 8.13 -6.76 -17.72
N LEU A 189 7.58 -5.73 -18.35
CA LEU A 189 8.37 -4.77 -19.13
C LEU A 189 9.23 -3.86 -18.22
N PHE A 190 8.83 -3.66 -16.98
CA PHE A 190 9.50 -2.76 -16.02
C PHE A 190 10.25 -3.52 -14.93
N PHE A 191 9.79 -4.72 -14.57
CA PHE A 191 10.33 -5.49 -13.46
C PHE A 191 10.84 -6.87 -13.92
N PRO A 192 12.09 -7.23 -13.65
CA PRO A 192 12.63 -8.53 -13.98
C PRO A 192 11.91 -9.67 -13.27
N THR A 193 11.41 -9.42 -12.05
CA THR A 193 10.65 -10.38 -11.26
C THR A 193 9.28 -9.81 -10.92
N VAL A 194 8.22 -10.55 -11.25
CA VAL A 194 6.83 -10.24 -10.91
C VAL A 194 6.23 -11.49 -10.26
N THR A 195 5.61 -11.34 -9.10
CA THR A 195 5.02 -12.46 -8.34
C THR A 195 3.63 -12.10 -7.87
N PHE A 196 2.68 -13.01 -8.04
CA PHE A 196 1.36 -12.91 -7.42
C PHE A 196 1.35 -13.66 -6.10
N ALA A 197 0.87 -12.99 -5.05
CA ALA A 197 0.73 -13.58 -3.73
C ALA A 197 -0.68 -13.36 -3.18
N LYS A 198 -1.24 -14.38 -2.53
CA LYS A 198 -2.51 -14.28 -1.82
C LYS A 198 -2.26 -14.47 -0.32
N PRO A 199 -2.21 -13.39 0.48
CA PRO A 199 -2.04 -13.49 1.94
C PRO A 199 -3.16 -14.32 2.58
N LYS A 200 -2.84 -15.06 3.64
CA LYS A 200 -3.81 -15.87 4.40
C LYS A 200 -4.94 -15.01 4.99
N SER A 201 -4.66 -13.76 5.29
CA SER A 201 -5.65 -12.79 5.76
C SER A 201 -6.61 -12.31 4.66
N SER A 202 -6.37 -12.62 3.38
CA SER A 202 -7.36 -12.35 2.32
C SER A 202 -8.62 -13.16 2.53
N ARG A 203 -9.80 -12.56 2.24
CA ARG A 203 -11.07 -13.29 2.35
C ARG A 203 -11.14 -14.40 1.29
N ASN A 204 -11.79 -15.54 1.62
CA ASN A 204 -11.98 -16.62 0.66
C ASN A 204 -12.83 -16.20 -0.55
N SER A 205 -13.74 -15.23 -0.35
CA SER A 205 -14.55 -14.62 -1.40
C SER A 205 -13.79 -13.55 -2.22
N SER A 206 -12.56 -13.21 -1.84
CA SER A 206 -11.67 -12.39 -2.65
C SER A 206 -10.97 -13.32 -3.61
N ILE A 207 -11.50 -13.38 -4.81
CA ILE A 207 -10.95 -14.18 -5.92
C ILE A 207 -9.61 -13.59 -6.32
#